data_177c783505dd156691fa35ba0566004b
#
_entry.id   177c783505dd156691fa35ba0566004b
#
_cell.length_a   1.000
_cell.length_b   1.000
_cell.length_c   1.000
_cell.angle_alpha   90.00
_cell.angle_beta   90.00
_cell.angle_gamma   90.00
#
_symmetry.space_group_name_H-M   'P 1'
#
loop_
_entity.id
_entity.type
_entity.pdbx_description
1 polymer ?
#
loop_
_entity_poly.entity_id
_entity_poly.type
_entity_poly.pdbx_seq_one_letter_code
_entity_poly.pdbx_strand_id
1 'polypeptide(L)'
;MPNNEILICGAGIAGPALAYWLRRGGFAVTIVERAPAPRPGGQTVDLRGAGRTVIERMGLMDRARAESVDQRGFALVDTAGRTTARLPADSFGGEGIVSEIEILRGDLARLLYEATLPDTEYLFDDTVTGIDQDADAVTVTFERAAPRRFALVVGADGPHSVVRGLAFGPERDFVHPIDLYTTWFTAFDDLDLDGWFVMHNAPGGLVVSARPGRLPGEIKAGFSFRSPPLAHDRRDVAAQQELVARRFAHVGWEAPRLLRAMRTASDFFFDSMGQVHLDSWSRGRVALLGDAGYCATPLTGLGTSLALVGAYVLAGELAAAGGDHALALRRYDTVMRPYVSQAQQLPPGGAAGFAPSSRLGIRLRDLSMRSMTRWPVRNLFAAQFAKAGDVALPEYGPASAGAEQ
;
A
#
# COMPACT_ATOMS: atom_id res chain seq x y z
N MET A 1 33.76 10.64 12.06
CA MET A 1 33.01 10.67 10.79
C MET A 1 31.68 11.32 11.07
N PRO A 2 31.13 12.15 10.20
CA PRO A 2 29.78 12.65 10.40
C PRO A 2 28.82 11.46 10.52
N ASN A 3 27.86 11.57 11.41
CA ASN A 3 26.84 10.54 11.59
C ASN A 3 26.06 10.41 10.28
N ASN A 4 26.15 9.26 9.58
CA ASN A 4 25.43 8.96 8.35
C ASN A 4 24.32 7.91 8.59
N GLU A 5 23.95 7.71 9.84
CA GLU A 5 22.91 6.75 10.22
C GLU A 5 21.52 7.33 10.02
N ILE A 6 20.67 6.59 9.33
CA ILE A 6 19.30 6.97 9.01
C ILE A 6 18.35 6.03 9.75
N LEU A 7 17.40 6.62 10.51
CA LEU A 7 16.30 5.87 11.09
C LEU A 7 15.13 5.83 10.11
N ILE A 8 14.59 4.63 9.89
CA ILE A 8 13.35 4.40 9.16
C ILE A 8 12.29 3.89 10.14
N CYS A 9 11.14 4.52 10.19
CA CYS A 9 10.02 4.10 11.01
C CYS A 9 9.03 3.31 10.16
N GLY A 10 8.91 1.99 10.44
CA GLY A 10 8.02 1.07 9.76
C GLY A 10 8.73 0.04 8.87
N ALA A 11 8.48 -1.25 9.14
CA ALA A 11 9.00 -2.39 8.38
C ALA A 11 7.98 -2.99 7.40
N GLY A 12 7.13 -2.14 6.81
CA GLY A 12 6.22 -2.55 5.74
C GLY A 12 6.97 -2.74 4.40
N ILE A 13 6.38 -2.28 3.29
CA ILE A 13 7.02 -2.33 1.96
C ILE A 13 8.03 -1.17 1.82
N ALA A 14 7.62 0.05 2.16
CA ALA A 14 8.42 1.25 1.93
C ALA A 14 9.74 1.28 2.71
N GLY A 15 9.71 0.90 4.00
CA GLY A 15 10.89 0.95 4.87
C GLY A 15 12.02 0.04 4.42
N PRO A 16 11.81 -1.29 4.30
CA PRO A 16 12.83 -2.20 3.79
C PRO A 16 13.28 -1.89 2.36
N ALA A 17 12.39 -1.43 1.48
CA ALA A 17 12.77 -0.97 0.14
C ALA A 17 13.72 0.23 0.20
N LEU A 18 13.47 1.19 1.09
CA LEU A 18 14.38 2.32 1.32
C LEU A 18 15.71 1.85 1.90
N ALA A 19 15.69 0.99 2.89
CA ALA A 19 16.89 0.43 3.50
C ALA A 19 17.80 -0.24 2.47
N TYR A 20 17.23 -1.04 1.56
CA TYR A 20 17.96 -1.69 0.47
C TYR A 20 18.79 -0.68 -0.34
N TRP A 21 18.17 0.41 -0.77
CA TRP A 21 18.82 1.41 -1.61
C TRP A 21 19.80 2.30 -0.82
N LEU A 22 19.45 2.68 0.41
CA LEU A 22 20.35 3.46 1.28
C LEU A 22 21.63 2.70 1.61
N ARG A 23 21.54 1.40 1.92
CA ARG A 23 22.72 0.55 2.16
C ARG A 23 23.65 0.51 0.96
N ARG A 24 23.11 0.42 -0.25
CA ARG A 24 23.89 0.50 -1.51
C ARG A 24 24.50 1.89 -1.74
N GLY A 25 23.87 2.93 -1.17
CA GLY A 25 24.39 4.31 -1.14
C GLY A 25 25.42 4.55 -0.03
N GLY A 26 25.81 3.55 0.78
CA GLY A 26 26.80 3.66 1.85
C GLY A 26 26.28 4.25 3.16
N PHE A 27 24.95 4.34 3.36
CA PHE A 27 24.36 4.82 4.61
C PHE A 27 24.22 3.66 5.62
N ALA A 28 24.39 3.96 6.90
CA ALA A 28 23.98 3.08 7.99
C ALA A 28 22.46 3.24 8.19
N VAL A 29 21.76 2.12 8.43
CA VAL A 29 20.29 2.12 8.53
C VAL A 29 19.83 1.31 9.74
N THR A 30 18.94 1.93 10.51
CA THR A 30 18.15 1.27 11.55
C THR A 30 16.68 1.37 11.17
N ILE A 31 15.91 0.28 11.28
CA ILE A 31 14.45 0.27 11.12
C ILE A 31 13.79 -0.02 12.46
N VAL A 32 12.82 0.82 12.86
CA VAL A 32 11.95 0.54 14.01
C VAL A 32 10.56 0.12 13.54
N GLU A 33 10.02 -0.95 14.12
CA GLU A 33 8.69 -1.48 13.79
C GLU A 33 7.94 -1.86 15.07
N ARG A 34 6.72 -1.36 15.20
CA ARG A 34 5.86 -1.62 16.36
C ARG A 34 5.37 -3.06 16.49
N ALA A 35 5.32 -3.81 15.38
CA ALA A 35 5.01 -5.23 15.45
C ALA A 35 6.20 -6.01 16.01
N PRO A 36 5.96 -7.13 16.72
CA PRO A 36 7.05 -7.94 17.30
C PRO A 36 7.86 -8.72 16.26
N ALA A 37 7.38 -8.80 15.04
CA ALA A 37 8.03 -9.49 13.92
C ALA A 37 7.41 -9.02 12.59
N PRO A 38 8.02 -9.33 11.43
CA PRO A 38 7.39 -9.13 10.13
C PRO A 38 6.00 -9.77 10.08
N ARG A 39 4.99 -9.00 9.65
CA ARG A 39 3.60 -9.48 9.63
C ARG A 39 3.33 -10.30 8.36
N PRO A 40 2.97 -11.59 8.48
CA PRO A 40 2.61 -12.42 7.34
C PRO A 40 1.24 -12.05 6.79
N GLY A 41 0.93 -12.50 5.56
CA GLY A 41 -0.41 -12.41 4.97
C GLY A 41 -0.81 -10.99 4.54
N GLY A 42 -2.06 -10.62 4.80
CA GLY A 42 -2.67 -9.39 4.30
C GLY A 42 -3.26 -9.56 2.90
N GLN A 43 -3.81 -8.47 2.35
CA GLN A 43 -4.34 -8.44 0.97
C GLN A 43 -3.22 -8.59 -0.06
N THR A 44 -3.60 -8.91 -1.30
CA THR A 44 -2.68 -8.84 -2.44
C THR A 44 -2.39 -7.39 -2.80
N VAL A 45 -1.18 -7.18 -3.31
CA VAL A 45 -0.71 -5.92 -3.86
C VAL A 45 -0.18 -6.14 -5.25
N ASP A 46 -0.34 -5.12 -6.09
CA ASP A 46 0.08 -5.15 -7.48
C ASP A 46 1.56 -4.75 -7.61
N LEU A 47 2.32 -5.50 -8.41
CA LEU A 47 3.61 -5.08 -8.93
C LEU A 47 3.43 -4.62 -10.38
N ARG A 48 3.30 -3.32 -10.61
CA ARG A 48 3.04 -2.73 -11.92
C ARG A 48 3.91 -1.50 -12.20
N GLY A 49 4.05 -1.18 -13.49
CA GLY A 49 4.73 0.02 -13.97
C GLY A 49 6.10 0.23 -13.34
N ALA A 50 6.41 1.46 -12.92
CA ALA A 50 7.68 1.83 -12.33
C ALA A 50 8.02 1.06 -11.03
N GLY A 51 7.01 0.66 -10.24
CA GLY A 51 7.22 -0.18 -9.05
C GLY A 51 7.78 -1.56 -9.40
N ARG A 52 7.31 -2.17 -10.49
CA ARG A 52 7.86 -3.42 -11.04
C ARG A 52 9.33 -3.24 -11.44
N THR A 53 9.65 -2.15 -12.16
CA THR A 53 11.04 -1.85 -12.54
C THR A 53 11.96 -1.70 -11.34
N VAL A 54 11.49 -1.12 -10.22
CA VAL A 54 12.28 -1.03 -8.99
C VAL A 54 12.60 -2.42 -8.43
N ILE A 55 11.62 -3.33 -8.37
CA ILE A 55 11.83 -4.73 -7.93
C ILE A 55 12.79 -5.48 -8.87
N GLU A 56 12.72 -5.22 -10.18
CA GLU A 56 13.65 -5.76 -11.18
C GLU A 56 15.09 -5.26 -10.90
N ARG A 57 15.27 -3.95 -10.67
CA ARG A 57 16.57 -3.34 -10.31
C ARG A 57 17.12 -3.87 -8.97
N MET A 58 16.26 -4.30 -8.06
CA MET A 58 16.65 -4.96 -6.81
C MET A 58 17.10 -6.41 -7.01
N GLY A 59 16.85 -7.01 -8.18
CA GLY A 59 17.11 -8.44 -8.44
C GLY A 59 16.12 -9.38 -7.73
N LEU A 60 14.96 -8.88 -7.33
CA LEU A 60 13.95 -9.64 -6.56
C LEU A 60 12.78 -10.13 -7.42
N MET A 61 12.76 -9.86 -8.72
CA MET A 61 11.61 -10.14 -9.58
C MET A 61 11.29 -11.63 -9.68
N ASP A 62 12.30 -12.49 -9.84
CA ASP A 62 12.07 -13.94 -9.95
C ASP A 62 11.46 -14.51 -8.65
N ARG A 63 11.92 -14.02 -7.50
CA ARG A 63 11.35 -14.39 -6.20
C ARG A 63 9.92 -13.86 -6.05
N ALA A 64 9.66 -12.63 -6.45
CA ALA A 64 8.33 -12.05 -6.41
C ALA A 64 7.34 -12.81 -7.30
N ARG A 65 7.77 -13.25 -8.49
CA ARG A 65 6.96 -14.11 -9.39
C ARG A 65 6.69 -15.49 -8.78
N ALA A 66 7.69 -16.10 -8.16
CA ALA A 66 7.54 -17.42 -7.53
C ALA A 66 6.56 -17.40 -6.34
N GLU A 67 6.36 -16.23 -5.72
CA GLU A 67 5.44 -16.02 -4.60
C GLU A 67 4.15 -15.29 -5.01
N SER A 68 3.96 -15.02 -6.30
CA SER A 68 2.73 -14.40 -6.79
C SER A 68 1.52 -15.32 -6.63
N VAL A 69 0.36 -14.71 -6.48
CA VAL A 69 -0.92 -15.41 -6.47
C VAL A 69 -1.38 -15.54 -7.92
N ASP A 70 -1.67 -16.78 -8.36
CA ASP A 70 -2.22 -17.02 -9.70
C ASP A 70 -3.67 -16.54 -9.75
N GLN A 71 -3.90 -15.42 -10.44
CA GLN A 71 -5.24 -14.85 -10.60
C GLN A 71 -5.61 -14.72 -12.07
N ARG A 72 -6.77 -15.30 -12.41
CA ARG A 72 -7.32 -15.23 -13.78
C ARG A 72 -7.87 -13.85 -14.15
N GLY A 73 -8.18 -13.02 -13.15
CA GLY A 73 -8.71 -11.68 -13.34
C GLY A 73 -9.76 -11.29 -12.30
N PHE A 74 -10.57 -10.32 -12.64
CA PHE A 74 -11.63 -9.75 -11.81
C PHE A 74 -13.01 -10.12 -12.33
N ALA A 75 -13.94 -10.49 -11.43
CA ALA A 75 -15.31 -10.84 -11.78
C ALA A 75 -16.32 -10.15 -10.85
N LEU A 76 -17.40 -9.67 -11.43
CA LEU A 76 -18.59 -9.20 -10.71
C LEU A 76 -19.65 -10.27 -10.74
N VAL A 77 -20.32 -10.48 -9.60
CA VAL A 77 -21.39 -11.46 -9.47
C VAL A 77 -22.67 -10.86 -8.87
N ASP A 78 -23.80 -11.44 -9.25
CA ASP A 78 -25.08 -11.12 -8.62
C ASP A 78 -25.27 -11.89 -7.29
N THR A 79 -26.42 -11.70 -6.63
CA THR A 79 -26.74 -12.35 -5.34
C THR A 79 -26.76 -13.87 -5.43
N ALA A 80 -26.98 -14.45 -6.61
CA ALA A 80 -26.99 -15.89 -6.85
C ALA A 80 -25.61 -16.44 -7.28
N GLY A 81 -24.55 -15.61 -7.26
CA GLY A 81 -23.20 -15.97 -7.70
C GLY A 81 -23.02 -16.01 -9.22
N ARG A 82 -24.02 -15.61 -10.01
CA ARG A 82 -23.91 -15.59 -11.48
C ARG A 82 -23.07 -14.40 -11.91
N THR A 83 -22.07 -14.65 -12.76
CA THR A 83 -21.20 -13.58 -13.28
C THR A 83 -21.98 -12.53 -14.08
N THR A 84 -21.87 -11.29 -13.67
CA THR A 84 -22.45 -10.13 -14.37
C THR A 84 -21.43 -9.41 -15.26
N ALA A 85 -20.14 -9.44 -14.93
CA ALA A 85 -19.04 -8.95 -15.75
C ALA A 85 -17.74 -9.68 -15.40
N ARG A 86 -16.82 -9.76 -16.35
CA ARG A 86 -15.45 -10.30 -16.16
C ARG A 86 -14.43 -9.43 -16.87
N LEU A 87 -13.27 -9.32 -16.25
CA LEU A 87 -12.09 -8.65 -16.80
C LEU A 87 -10.88 -9.56 -16.56
N PRO A 88 -10.39 -10.28 -17.57
CA PRO A 88 -9.19 -11.11 -17.47
C PRO A 88 -7.95 -10.30 -17.05
N ALA A 89 -7.00 -10.94 -16.36
CA ALA A 89 -5.79 -10.29 -15.86
C ALA A 89 -4.87 -9.79 -17.00
N ASP A 90 -4.87 -10.47 -18.15
CA ASP A 90 -4.14 -10.07 -19.35
C ASP A 90 -4.76 -8.88 -20.09
N SER A 91 -5.95 -8.43 -19.67
CA SER A 91 -6.59 -7.24 -20.23
C SER A 91 -5.68 -6.02 -20.03
N PHE A 92 -5.65 -5.16 -21.04
CA PHE A 92 -4.84 -3.94 -21.02
C PHE A 92 -3.33 -4.18 -20.81
N GLY A 93 -2.81 -5.33 -21.30
CA GLY A 93 -1.38 -5.66 -21.20
C GLY A 93 -0.92 -6.05 -19.80
N GLY A 94 -1.84 -6.55 -18.96
CA GLY A 94 -1.53 -6.91 -17.58
C GLY A 94 -1.56 -5.75 -16.59
N GLU A 95 -1.97 -4.56 -17.04
CA GLU A 95 -2.04 -3.32 -16.22
C GLU A 95 -3.48 -2.96 -15.83
N GLY A 96 -4.43 -3.91 -15.92
CA GLY A 96 -5.85 -3.73 -15.62
C GLY A 96 -6.18 -3.59 -14.13
N ILE A 97 -7.43 -3.93 -13.74
CA ILE A 97 -7.88 -3.92 -12.34
C ILE A 97 -7.08 -4.92 -11.49
N VAL A 98 -6.76 -6.08 -12.07
CA VAL A 98 -5.85 -7.10 -11.54
C VAL A 98 -4.58 -7.03 -12.37
N SER A 99 -3.42 -6.95 -11.72
CA SER A 99 -2.11 -6.92 -12.38
C SER A 99 -1.68 -8.33 -12.78
N GLU A 100 -0.79 -8.43 -13.79
CA GLU A 100 -0.13 -9.70 -14.15
C GLU A 100 0.61 -10.32 -12.95
N ILE A 101 1.19 -9.50 -12.08
CA ILE A 101 1.91 -9.94 -10.89
C ILE A 101 1.23 -9.37 -9.66
N GLU A 102 0.50 -10.23 -8.96
CA GLU A 102 -0.06 -9.93 -7.64
C GLU A 102 0.60 -10.80 -6.58
N ILE A 103 1.08 -10.18 -5.51
CA ILE A 103 1.74 -10.86 -4.39
C ILE A 103 1.05 -10.45 -3.09
N LEU A 104 1.02 -11.33 -2.09
CA LEU A 104 0.53 -10.94 -0.77
C LEU A 104 1.43 -9.86 -0.18
N ARG A 105 0.82 -8.84 0.42
CA ARG A 105 1.54 -7.71 1.03
C ARG A 105 2.62 -8.17 2.01
N GLY A 106 2.32 -9.19 2.83
CA GLY A 106 3.26 -9.75 3.79
C GLY A 106 4.40 -10.49 3.12
N ASP A 107 4.16 -11.20 2.02
CA ASP A 107 5.21 -11.89 1.27
C ASP A 107 6.16 -10.91 0.61
N LEU A 108 5.66 -9.84 -0.02
CA LEU A 108 6.51 -8.78 -0.56
C LEU A 108 7.32 -8.09 0.54
N ALA A 109 6.71 -7.77 1.68
CA ALA A 109 7.41 -7.17 2.81
C ALA A 109 8.50 -8.10 3.34
N ARG A 110 8.25 -9.42 3.41
CA ARG A 110 9.23 -10.42 3.81
C ARG A 110 10.39 -10.52 2.81
N LEU A 111 10.13 -10.53 1.52
CA LEU A 111 11.18 -10.52 0.49
C LEU A 111 12.12 -9.32 0.64
N LEU A 112 11.56 -8.14 0.87
CA LEU A 112 12.33 -6.92 1.07
C LEU A 112 13.09 -6.94 2.40
N TYR A 113 12.48 -7.43 3.48
CA TYR A 113 13.11 -7.62 4.78
C TYR A 113 14.32 -8.56 4.67
N GLU A 114 14.15 -9.74 4.09
CA GLU A 114 15.22 -10.72 3.90
C GLU A 114 16.38 -10.17 3.06
N ALA A 115 16.08 -9.34 2.06
CA ALA A 115 17.10 -8.70 1.22
C ALA A 115 17.93 -7.63 1.96
N THR A 116 17.50 -7.20 3.14
CA THR A 116 18.17 -6.15 3.92
C THR A 116 18.75 -6.65 5.25
N LEU A 117 18.40 -7.86 5.68
CA LEU A 117 18.84 -8.44 6.96
C LEU A 117 20.34 -8.37 7.25
N PRO A 118 21.24 -8.67 6.29
CA PRO A 118 22.68 -8.74 6.60
C PRO A 118 23.27 -7.41 7.06
N ASP A 119 22.66 -6.28 6.65
CA ASP A 119 23.29 -4.96 6.77
C ASP A 119 22.38 -3.90 7.42
N THR A 120 21.22 -4.28 7.97
CA THR A 120 20.24 -3.37 8.56
C THR A 120 19.87 -3.83 9.96
N GLU A 121 19.93 -2.92 10.93
CA GLU A 121 19.43 -3.16 12.28
C GLU A 121 17.91 -3.05 12.30
N TYR A 122 17.21 -4.02 12.89
CA TYR A 122 15.76 -3.99 13.08
C TYR A 122 15.42 -3.97 14.57
N LEU A 123 14.70 -2.94 14.99
CA LEU A 123 14.13 -2.80 16.34
C LEU A 123 12.64 -3.13 16.25
N PHE A 124 12.29 -4.38 16.49
CA PHE A 124 10.90 -4.83 16.57
C PHE A 124 10.29 -4.57 17.93
N ASP A 125 8.96 -4.58 18.00
CA ASP A 125 8.17 -4.37 19.22
C ASP A 125 8.45 -3.00 19.87
N ASP A 126 8.77 -1.99 19.04
CA ASP A 126 9.07 -0.64 19.48
C ASP A 126 8.53 0.43 18.51
N THR A 127 8.39 1.63 18.99
CA THR A 127 7.90 2.76 18.19
C THR A 127 8.52 4.08 18.65
N VAL A 128 8.54 5.04 17.75
CA VAL A 128 8.99 6.41 18.06
C VAL A 128 7.92 7.12 18.90
N THR A 129 8.33 7.77 19.99
CA THR A 129 7.47 8.56 20.86
C THR A 129 7.82 10.03 20.90
N GLY A 130 9.03 10.40 20.46
CA GLY A 130 9.49 11.79 20.38
C GLY A 130 10.54 11.98 19.30
N ILE A 131 10.50 13.15 18.68
CA ILE A 131 11.44 13.59 17.65
C ILE A 131 11.85 15.02 17.99
N ASP A 132 13.13 15.22 18.27
CA ASP A 132 13.73 16.53 18.48
C ASP A 132 14.93 16.71 17.54
N GLN A 133 14.96 17.80 16.77
CA GLN A 133 15.99 18.00 15.76
C GLN A 133 16.75 19.30 16.03
N ASP A 134 18.05 19.23 15.86
CA ASP A 134 18.97 20.36 15.86
C ASP A 134 19.62 20.56 14.47
N ALA A 135 20.61 21.43 14.38
CA ALA A 135 21.31 21.71 13.12
C ALA A 135 22.02 20.45 12.56
N ASP A 136 22.50 19.56 13.44
CA ASP A 136 23.39 18.47 13.09
C ASP A 136 22.70 17.12 12.98
N ALA A 137 21.65 16.86 13.78
CA ALA A 137 21.02 15.55 13.91
C ALA A 137 19.57 15.61 14.40
N VAL A 138 18.95 14.43 14.44
CA VAL A 138 17.64 14.19 15.06
C VAL A 138 17.82 13.27 16.26
N THR A 139 17.41 13.72 17.43
CA THR A 139 17.29 12.87 18.63
C THR A 139 15.92 12.23 18.63
N VAL A 140 15.89 10.91 18.66
CA VAL A 140 14.65 10.12 18.66
C VAL A 140 14.50 9.41 19.99
N THR A 141 13.32 9.53 20.58
CA THR A 141 12.90 8.79 21.75
C THR A 141 11.99 7.64 21.32
N PHE A 142 12.25 6.46 21.86
CA PHE A 142 11.49 5.24 21.60
C PHE A 142 10.58 4.89 22.79
N GLU A 143 9.63 4.02 22.57
CA GLU A 143 8.78 3.51 23.67
C GLU A 143 9.59 2.61 24.62
N ARG A 144 10.53 1.81 24.09
CA ARG A 144 11.30 0.80 24.86
C ARG A 144 12.81 1.02 24.78
N ALA A 145 13.35 1.26 23.59
CA ALA A 145 14.80 1.46 23.43
C ALA A 145 15.26 2.79 24.02
N ALA A 146 16.54 2.88 24.34
CA ALA A 146 17.14 4.15 24.75
C ALA A 146 17.11 5.17 23.62
N PRO A 147 17.02 6.48 23.92
CA PRO A 147 17.09 7.53 22.92
C PRO A 147 18.38 7.46 22.10
N ARG A 148 18.29 7.69 20.78
CA ARG A 148 19.43 7.68 19.84
C ARG A 148 19.41 8.90 18.94
N ARG A 149 20.59 9.23 18.38
CA ARG A 149 20.75 10.35 17.43
C ARG A 149 21.01 9.82 16.02
N PHE A 150 20.28 10.36 15.06
CA PHE A 150 20.36 10.00 13.65
C PHE A 150 20.60 11.22 12.77
N ALA A 151 21.23 11.03 11.62
CA ALA A 151 21.39 12.10 10.63
C ALA A 151 20.07 12.50 9.99
N LEU A 152 19.17 11.55 9.81
CA LEU A 152 17.86 11.71 9.17
C LEU A 152 16.86 10.72 9.77
N VAL A 153 15.59 11.10 9.84
CA VAL A 153 14.48 10.21 10.19
C VAL A 153 13.51 10.13 9.01
N VAL A 154 13.11 8.93 8.62
CA VAL A 154 12.12 8.71 7.56
C VAL A 154 10.91 7.97 8.10
N GLY A 155 9.75 8.60 8.08
CA GLY A 155 8.47 7.96 8.36
C GLY A 155 7.99 7.15 7.17
N ALA A 156 7.98 5.82 7.31
CA ALA A 156 7.45 4.82 6.38
C ALA A 156 6.39 3.95 7.06
N ASP A 157 5.72 4.50 8.07
CA ASP A 157 4.86 3.86 9.06
C ASP A 157 3.37 3.87 8.67
N GLY A 158 3.09 4.13 7.40
CA GLY A 158 1.77 3.94 6.80
C GLY A 158 0.81 5.14 6.97
N PRO A 159 -0.48 4.97 6.60
CA PRO A 159 -1.43 6.08 6.52
C PRO A 159 -1.68 6.77 7.86
N HIS A 160 -1.49 6.06 8.98
CA HIS A 160 -1.61 6.57 10.37
C HIS A 160 -0.25 6.87 10.99
N SER A 161 0.64 7.49 10.22
CA SER A 161 2.03 7.74 10.59
C SER A 161 2.19 8.50 11.90
N VAL A 162 2.91 7.89 12.83
CA VAL A 162 3.34 8.50 14.09
C VAL A 162 4.36 9.61 13.81
N VAL A 163 5.30 9.35 12.88
CA VAL A 163 6.31 10.35 12.48
C VAL A 163 5.65 11.60 11.89
N ARG A 164 4.63 11.43 11.03
CA ARG A 164 3.86 12.58 10.54
C ARG A 164 3.19 13.34 11.69
N GLY A 165 2.59 12.63 12.65
CA GLY A 165 1.97 13.23 13.81
C GLY A 165 2.94 14.05 14.66
N LEU A 166 4.13 13.54 14.92
CA LEU A 166 5.15 14.19 15.74
C LEU A 166 5.84 15.36 15.04
N ALA A 167 6.14 15.25 13.76
CA ALA A 167 6.96 16.24 13.06
C ALA A 167 6.16 17.26 12.23
N PHE A 168 4.97 16.91 11.75
CA PHE A 168 4.20 17.78 10.83
C PHE A 168 2.90 18.29 11.44
N GLY A 169 2.26 17.53 12.33
CA GLY A 169 1.02 17.92 12.98
C GLY A 169 -0.04 16.81 13.00
N PRO A 170 -1.23 17.10 13.51
CA PRO A 170 -2.25 16.08 13.75
C PRO A 170 -2.78 15.47 12.45
N GLU A 171 -3.09 14.17 12.48
CA GLU A 171 -3.56 13.37 11.35
C GLU A 171 -4.70 14.03 10.56
N ARG A 172 -5.67 14.64 11.26
CA ARG A 172 -6.84 15.28 10.64
C ARG A 172 -6.52 16.42 9.67
N ASP A 173 -5.32 17.01 9.75
CA ASP A 173 -4.92 18.10 8.88
C ASP A 173 -4.42 17.60 7.51
N PHE A 174 -4.11 16.29 7.41
CA PHE A 174 -3.46 15.71 6.23
C PHE A 174 -4.22 14.53 5.64
N VAL A 175 -5.01 13.80 6.44
CA VAL A 175 -5.74 12.62 5.98
C VAL A 175 -7.15 13.01 5.57
N HIS A 176 -7.47 12.78 4.29
CA HIS A 176 -8.76 13.08 3.69
C HIS A 176 -9.53 11.79 3.43
N PRO A 177 -10.53 11.44 4.26
CA PRO A 177 -11.37 10.26 4.07
C PRO A 177 -12.14 10.34 2.74
N ILE A 178 -12.34 9.18 2.10
CA ILE A 178 -13.14 9.07 0.88
C ILE A 178 -14.51 8.42 1.15
N ASP A 179 -14.98 8.44 2.40
CA ASP A 179 -16.26 7.86 2.86
C ASP A 179 -16.43 6.37 2.51
N LEU A 180 -15.34 5.62 2.55
CA LEU A 180 -15.31 4.19 2.28
C LEU A 180 -14.50 3.47 3.37
N TYR A 181 -15.08 2.44 3.95
CA TYR A 181 -14.43 1.55 4.91
C TYR A 181 -14.18 0.20 4.26
N THR A 182 -13.12 -0.48 4.66
CA THR A 182 -12.78 -1.82 4.16
C THR A 182 -12.29 -2.72 5.26
N THR A 183 -12.58 -4.01 5.12
CA THR A 183 -11.97 -5.07 5.92
C THR A 183 -11.21 -6.00 5.01
N TRP A 184 -10.18 -6.65 5.56
CA TRP A 184 -9.51 -7.78 4.96
C TRP A 184 -9.21 -8.82 6.02
N PHE A 185 -9.36 -10.08 5.67
CA PHE A 185 -9.03 -11.21 6.52
C PHE A 185 -8.81 -12.47 5.69
N THR A 186 -8.12 -13.43 6.28
CA THR A 186 -7.92 -14.75 5.68
C THR A 186 -9.01 -15.71 6.17
N ALA A 187 -9.62 -16.41 5.24
CA ALA A 187 -10.49 -17.54 5.50
C ALA A 187 -9.90 -18.79 4.85
N PHE A 188 -10.16 -19.96 5.42
CA PHE A 188 -9.89 -21.24 4.80
C PHE A 188 -11.22 -21.91 4.53
N ASP A 189 -11.54 -22.10 3.27
CA ASP A 189 -12.83 -22.55 2.82
C ASP A 189 -12.76 -23.21 1.44
N ASP A 190 -13.78 -24.03 1.09
CA ASP A 190 -13.96 -24.67 -0.21
C ASP A 190 -14.74 -23.80 -1.21
N LEU A 191 -14.79 -22.49 -0.99
CA LEU A 191 -15.41 -21.56 -1.93
C LEU A 191 -14.66 -21.56 -3.27
N ASP A 192 -15.32 -22.08 -4.30
CA ASP A 192 -14.75 -22.11 -5.64
C ASP A 192 -14.80 -20.73 -6.30
N LEU A 193 -13.66 -20.09 -6.36
CA LEU A 193 -13.46 -18.81 -7.04
C LEU A 193 -12.92 -18.98 -8.46
N ASP A 194 -12.62 -20.22 -8.89
CA ASP A 194 -12.03 -20.52 -10.21
C ASP A 194 -10.84 -19.59 -10.58
N GLY A 195 -10.01 -19.23 -9.59
CA GLY A 195 -8.90 -18.30 -9.78
C GLY A 195 -9.28 -16.82 -9.95
N TRP A 196 -10.55 -16.45 -9.79
CA TRP A 196 -11.00 -15.07 -9.97
C TRP A 196 -11.01 -14.29 -8.65
N PHE A 197 -10.63 -13.03 -8.71
CA PHE A 197 -11.04 -12.05 -7.71
C PHE A 197 -12.51 -11.70 -7.94
N VAL A 198 -13.37 -12.18 -7.06
CA VAL A 198 -14.83 -12.05 -7.19
C VAL A 198 -15.35 -10.95 -6.26
N MET A 199 -16.23 -10.12 -6.78
CA MET A 199 -16.87 -9.04 -6.02
C MET A 199 -18.39 -9.06 -6.23
N HIS A 200 -19.13 -8.98 -5.13
CA HIS A 200 -20.58 -8.78 -5.10
C HIS A 200 -20.92 -7.41 -4.52
N ASN A 201 -21.73 -6.64 -5.22
CA ASN A 201 -22.24 -5.37 -4.71
C ASN A 201 -23.72 -5.49 -4.33
N ALA A 202 -24.06 -5.02 -3.14
CA ALA A 202 -25.43 -4.86 -2.69
C ALA A 202 -25.83 -3.38 -2.57
N PRO A 203 -27.11 -3.04 -2.69
CA PRO A 203 -27.59 -1.67 -2.49
C PRO A 203 -27.19 -1.14 -1.11
N GLY A 204 -27.04 0.18 -1.00
CA GLY A 204 -26.56 0.85 0.22
C GLY A 204 -25.03 1.06 0.22
N GLY A 205 -24.36 0.82 -0.92
CA GLY A 205 -22.91 0.99 -1.02
C GLY A 205 -22.12 -0.13 -0.33
N LEU A 206 -22.64 -1.35 -0.35
CA LEU A 206 -22.05 -2.54 0.27
C LEU A 206 -21.33 -3.40 -0.78
N VAL A 207 -20.15 -3.88 -0.42
CA VAL A 207 -19.30 -4.72 -1.26
C VAL A 207 -18.81 -5.91 -0.46
N VAL A 208 -18.99 -7.11 -0.99
CA VAL A 208 -18.39 -8.34 -0.49
C VAL A 208 -17.39 -8.81 -1.52
N SER A 209 -16.20 -9.13 -1.12
CA SER A 209 -15.14 -9.57 -2.02
C SER A 209 -14.44 -10.82 -1.50
N ALA A 210 -14.02 -11.67 -2.43
CA ALA A 210 -13.22 -12.86 -2.14
C ALA A 210 -12.25 -13.09 -3.30
N ARG A 211 -11.03 -13.46 -2.99
CA ARG A 211 -10.01 -13.84 -3.96
C ARG A 211 -9.19 -15.03 -3.46
N PRO A 212 -8.61 -15.84 -4.35
CA PRO A 212 -7.70 -16.89 -3.94
C PRO A 212 -6.53 -16.32 -3.14
N GLY A 213 -6.10 -17.04 -2.11
CA GLY A 213 -4.81 -16.85 -1.48
C GLY A 213 -3.73 -17.70 -2.17
N ARG A 214 -2.60 -17.88 -1.51
CA ARG A 214 -1.49 -18.65 -2.05
C ARG A 214 -1.61 -20.15 -1.77
N LEU A 215 -2.24 -20.50 -0.67
CA LEU A 215 -2.40 -21.89 -0.25
C LEU A 215 -3.74 -22.47 -0.77
N PRO A 216 -3.81 -23.79 -1.04
CA PRO A 216 -5.07 -24.42 -1.37
C PRO A 216 -6.15 -24.18 -0.30
N GLY A 217 -7.34 -23.74 -0.72
CA GLY A 217 -8.45 -23.39 0.17
C GLY A 217 -8.27 -22.07 0.92
N GLU A 218 -7.16 -21.35 0.72
CA GLU A 218 -6.98 -20.03 1.30
C GLU A 218 -7.73 -18.98 0.48
N ILE A 219 -8.51 -18.15 1.18
CA ILE A 219 -9.30 -17.07 0.60
C ILE A 219 -8.92 -15.77 1.31
N LYS A 220 -8.59 -14.73 0.54
CA LYS A 220 -8.51 -13.37 1.04
C LYS A 220 -9.87 -12.71 0.83
N ALA A 221 -10.62 -12.55 1.92
CA ALA A 221 -11.97 -12.02 1.92
C ALA A 221 -12.02 -10.60 2.46
N GLY A 222 -13.01 -9.83 2.02
CA GLY A 222 -13.19 -8.47 2.48
C GLY A 222 -14.63 -7.99 2.39
N PHE A 223 -14.97 -7.07 3.28
CA PHE A 223 -16.20 -6.30 3.27
C PHE A 223 -15.86 -4.82 3.13
N SER A 224 -16.44 -4.14 2.17
CA SER A 224 -16.29 -2.69 2.05
C SER A 224 -17.66 -2.02 2.03
N PHE A 225 -17.75 -0.84 2.64
CA PHE A 225 -19.03 -0.12 2.67
C PHE A 225 -18.81 1.39 2.71
N ARG A 226 -19.74 2.11 2.10
CA ARG A 226 -19.77 3.57 2.18
C ARG A 226 -20.37 4.03 3.49
N SER A 227 -19.69 4.98 4.14
CA SER A 227 -20.18 5.63 5.36
C SER A 227 -19.45 6.97 5.54
N PRO A 228 -20.15 8.00 6.06
CA PRO A 228 -19.45 9.12 6.68
C PRO A 228 -18.50 8.65 7.77
N PRO A 229 -17.59 9.50 8.27
CA PRO A 229 -16.66 9.14 9.32
C PRO A 229 -17.34 8.48 10.52
N LEU A 230 -16.84 7.31 10.93
CA LEU A 230 -17.35 6.54 12.06
C LEU A 230 -16.45 6.75 13.27
N ALA A 231 -17.05 7.02 14.40
CA ALA A 231 -16.36 6.95 15.69
C ALA A 231 -16.20 5.45 16.05
N HIS A 232 -14.99 4.93 15.99
CA HIS A 232 -14.65 3.56 16.38
C HIS A 232 -13.24 3.52 16.97
N ASP A 233 -13.02 2.61 17.92
CA ASP A 233 -11.68 2.31 18.40
C ASP A 233 -10.97 1.38 17.41
N ARG A 234 -9.82 1.80 16.92
CA ARG A 234 -8.98 1.00 16.00
C ARG A 234 -8.40 -0.26 16.66
N ARG A 235 -8.43 -0.36 17.98
CA ARG A 235 -7.92 -1.50 18.75
C ARG A 235 -9.00 -2.50 19.12
N ASP A 236 -10.27 -2.10 19.06
CA ASP A 236 -11.40 -2.97 19.41
C ASP A 236 -11.87 -3.78 18.20
N VAL A 237 -11.14 -4.86 17.93
CA VAL A 237 -11.43 -5.80 16.82
C VAL A 237 -12.83 -6.38 16.93
N ALA A 238 -13.30 -6.71 18.15
CA ALA A 238 -14.61 -7.31 18.37
C ALA A 238 -15.75 -6.35 17.98
N ALA A 239 -15.64 -5.08 18.40
CA ALA A 239 -16.62 -4.05 18.01
C ALA A 239 -16.60 -3.78 16.50
N GLN A 240 -15.44 -3.80 15.86
CA GLN A 240 -15.32 -3.64 14.42
C GLN A 240 -15.96 -4.80 13.66
N GLN A 241 -15.69 -6.06 14.07
CA GLN A 241 -16.34 -7.25 13.48
C GLN A 241 -17.85 -7.21 13.65
N GLU A 242 -18.35 -6.80 14.82
CA GLU A 242 -19.78 -6.69 15.07
C GLU A 242 -20.44 -5.58 14.22
N LEU A 243 -19.76 -4.45 14.03
CA LEU A 243 -20.20 -3.38 13.12
C LEU A 243 -20.36 -3.90 11.69
N VAL A 244 -19.37 -4.63 11.19
CA VAL A 244 -19.40 -5.24 9.85
C VAL A 244 -20.53 -6.28 9.78
N ALA A 245 -20.65 -7.17 10.76
CA ALA A 245 -21.67 -8.21 10.80
C ALA A 245 -23.09 -7.61 10.72
N ARG A 246 -23.38 -6.56 11.48
CA ARG A 246 -24.68 -5.86 11.42
C ARG A 246 -24.96 -5.23 10.07
N ARG A 247 -23.95 -4.58 9.46
CA ARG A 247 -24.13 -3.92 8.15
C ARG A 247 -24.41 -4.90 7.03
N PHE A 248 -23.79 -6.07 7.07
CA PHE A 248 -23.87 -7.08 6.01
C PHE A 248 -24.86 -8.24 6.31
N ALA A 249 -25.59 -8.21 7.43
CA ALA A 249 -26.51 -9.27 7.85
C ALA A 249 -27.57 -9.66 6.81
N HIS A 250 -27.95 -8.71 5.94
CA HIS A 250 -28.98 -8.90 4.91
C HIS A 250 -28.40 -9.09 3.50
N VAL A 251 -27.08 -9.11 3.36
CA VAL A 251 -26.42 -9.26 2.06
C VAL A 251 -26.36 -10.74 1.68
N GLY A 252 -26.69 -11.01 0.44
CA GLY A 252 -26.68 -12.37 -0.13
C GLY A 252 -25.29 -12.78 -0.62
N TRP A 253 -25.26 -13.64 -1.66
CA TRP A 253 -24.06 -14.33 -2.13
C TRP A 253 -23.38 -15.05 -0.95
N GLU A 254 -22.07 -15.02 -0.84
CA GLU A 254 -21.29 -15.68 0.21
C GLU A 254 -21.14 -14.85 1.50
N ALA A 255 -21.83 -13.70 1.61
CA ALA A 255 -21.70 -12.84 2.79
C ALA A 255 -21.93 -13.56 4.13
N PRO A 256 -22.99 -14.40 4.32
CA PRO A 256 -23.20 -15.10 5.58
C PRO A 256 -22.06 -16.08 5.93
N ARG A 257 -21.44 -16.70 4.92
CA ARG A 257 -20.33 -17.64 5.07
C ARG A 257 -19.07 -16.89 5.48
N LEU A 258 -18.73 -15.81 4.77
CA LEU A 258 -17.56 -14.99 5.02
C LEU A 258 -17.66 -14.23 6.36
N LEU A 259 -18.85 -13.80 6.79
CA LEU A 259 -19.06 -13.22 8.11
C LEU A 259 -18.75 -14.19 9.24
N ARG A 260 -19.08 -15.49 9.07
CA ARG A 260 -18.67 -16.51 10.06
C ARG A 260 -17.15 -16.68 10.12
N ALA A 261 -16.51 -16.78 8.96
CA ALA A 261 -15.04 -16.90 8.86
C ALA A 261 -14.33 -15.67 9.46
N MET A 262 -14.84 -14.47 9.22
CA MET A 262 -14.31 -13.23 9.75
C MET A 262 -14.15 -13.23 11.30
N ARG A 263 -15.09 -13.85 12.01
CA ARG A 263 -15.09 -13.87 13.48
C ARG A 263 -13.92 -14.65 14.08
N THR A 264 -13.35 -15.58 13.35
CA THR A 264 -12.23 -16.44 13.78
C THR A 264 -10.91 -16.10 13.09
N ALA A 265 -10.91 -15.12 12.21
CA ALA A 265 -9.71 -14.73 11.47
C ALA A 265 -8.70 -14.03 12.40
N SER A 266 -7.46 -14.51 12.39
CA SER A 266 -6.37 -13.97 13.21
C SER A 266 -5.72 -12.71 12.62
N ASP A 267 -5.95 -12.45 11.32
CA ASP A 267 -5.39 -11.34 10.56
C ASP A 267 -6.44 -10.30 10.14
N PHE A 268 -7.55 -10.23 10.90
CA PHE A 268 -8.60 -9.27 10.62
C PHE A 268 -8.06 -7.84 10.64
N PHE A 269 -8.33 -7.12 9.54
CA PHE A 269 -8.00 -5.72 9.36
C PHE A 269 -9.27 -4.92 9.05
N PHE A 270 -9.41 -3.76 9.66
CA PHE A 270 -10.49 -2.81 9.40
C PHE A 270 -9.94 -1.39 9.40
N ASP A 271 -10.25 -0.63 8.35
CA ASP A 271 -9.85 0.78 8.29
C ASP A 271 -10.76 1.60 7.36
N SER A 272 -10.71 2.92 7.53
CA SER A 272 -11.25 3.88 6.58
C SER A 272 -10.27 4.08 5.43
N MET A 273 -10.76 4.09 4.20
CA MET A 273 -9.95 4.50 3.06
C MET A 273 -9.83 6.02 3.02
N GLY A 274 -8.62 6.51 2.80
CA GLY A 274 -8.34 7.93 2.70
C GLY A 274 -7.14 8.21 1.83
N GLN A 275 -6.89 9.48 1.58
CA GLN A 275 -5.69 9.99 0.93
C GLN A 275 -4.91 10.85 1.89
N VAL A 276 -3.58 10.87 1.74
CA VAL A 276 -2.70 11.75 2.52
C VAL A 276 -2.17 12.84 1.61
N HIS A 277 -2.43 14.09 1.97
CA HIS A 277 -1.97 15.26 1.22
C HIS A 277 -1.13 16.16 2.11
N LEU A 278 0.09 16.48 1.67
CA LEU A 278 0.99 17.44 2.28
C LEU A 278 1.63 18.33 1.20
N ASP A 279 1.85 19.58 1.54
CA ASP A 279 2.57 20.55 0.66
C ASP A 279 4.05 20.21 0.55
N SER A 280 4.63 19.63 1.61
CA SER A 280 6.01 19.12 1.62
C SER A 280 6.09 17.82 2.40
N TRP A 281 6.85 16.86 1.90
CA TRP A 281 7.10 15.58 2.57
C TRP A 281 8.35 15.59 3.45
N SER A 282 8.91 16.76 3.69
CA SER A 282 10.05 16.92 4.60
C SER A 282 9.96 18.17 5.47
N ARG A 283 10.49 18.07 6.69
CA ARG A 283 10.64 19.17 7.64
C ARG A 283 11.99 19.03 8.35
N GLY A 284 12.96 19.88 7.94
CA GLY A 284 14.33 19.75 8.42
C GLY A 284 14.94 18.40 8.07
N ARG A 285 15.28 17.63 9.09
CA ARG A 285 15.87 16.28 8.99
C ARG A 285 14.84 15.14 9.14
N VAL A 286 13.57 15.41 8.94
CA VAL A 286 12.50 14.41 8.96
C VAL A 286 11.84 14.38 7.59
N ALA A 287 11.73 13.19 7.00
CA ALA A 287 11.04 12.96 5.73
C ALA A 287 9.93 11.91 5.87
N LEU A 288 8.98 11.92 4.94
CA LEU A 288 7.89 10.94 4.85
C LEU A 288 7.99 10.18 3.53
N LEU A 289 7.65 8.89 3.57
CA LEU A 289 7.72 7.98 2.43
C LEU A 289 6.47 7.10 2.35
N GLY A 290 5.98 6.87 1.14
CA GLY A 290 4.83 6.01 0.89
C GLY A 290 3.55 6.56 1.52
N ASP A 291 2.73 5.68 2.08
CA ASP A 291 1.43 6.08 2.66
C ASP A 291 1.55 7.09 3.82
N ALA A 292 2.70 7.17 4.48
CA ALA A 292 2.95 8.17 5.52
C ALA A 292 2.93 9.59 4.96
N GLY A 293 3.43 9.80 3.75
CA GLY A 293 3.54 11.11 3.11
C GLY A 293 2.48 11.39 2.04
N TYR A 294 2.04 10.35 1.30
CA TYR A 294 1.24 10.54 0.09
C TYR A 294 0.36 9.34 -0.25
N CYS A 295 -0.29 8.73 0.72
CA CYS A 295 -1.25 7.66 0.48
C CYS A 295 -2.24 8.04 -0.62
N ALA A 296 -2.34 7.20 -1.64
CA ALA A 296 -3.21 7.44 -2.79
C ALA A 296 -4.60 6.77 -2.65
N THR A 297 -4.85 6.03 -1.60
CA THR A 297 -5.95 5.10 -1.34
C THR A 297 -5.86 3.77 -2.10
N PRO A 298 -6.30 2.65 -1.52
CA PRO A 298 -6.33 1.34 -2.20
C PRO A 298 -7.10 1.32 -3.52
N LEU A 299 -8.08 2.21 -3.71
CA LEU A 299 -8.87 2.28 -4.95
C LEU A 299 -8.06 2.58 -6.20
N THR A 300 -6.89 3.18 -6.07
CA THR A 300 -6.04 3.51 -7.22
C THR A 300 -5.12 2.35 -7.63
N GLY A 301 -4.88 1.38 -6.72
CA GLY A 301 -3.99 0.25 -6.96
C GLY A 301 -2.50 0.63 -7.09
N LEU A 302 -2.10 1.86 -6.71
CA LEU A 302 -0.75 2.38 -6.93
C LEU A 302 0.09 2.53 -5.67
N GLY A 303 -0.45 2.21 -4.48
CA GLY A 303 0.25 2.43 -3.21
C GLY A 303 1.61 1.71 -3.13
N THR A 304 1.67 0.46 -3.59
CA THR A 304 2.92 -0.32 -3.63
C THR A 304 3.95 0.30 -4.57
N SER A 305 3.53 0.71 -5.77
CA SER A 305 4.43 1.37 -6.72
C SER A 305 4.94 2.70 -6.17
N LEU A 306 4.08 3.50 -5.53
CA LEU A 306 4.48 4.76 -4.86
C LEU A 306 5.51 4.51 -3.75
N ALA A 307 5.34 3.45 -2.95
CA ALA A 307 6.27 3.09 -1.89
C ALA A 307 7.64 2.68 -2.44
N LEU A 308 7.67 1.83 -3.46
CA LEU A 308 8.90 1.31 -4.07
C LEU A 308 9.65 2.41 -4.83
N VAL A 309 8.95 3.18 -5.67
CA VAL A 309 9.53 4.28 -6.45
C VAL A 309 10.03 5.39 -5.53
N GLY A 310 9.23 5.75 -4.52
CA GLY A 310 9.63 6.76 -3.54
C GLY A 310 10.87 6.35 -2.75
N ALA A 311 11.00 5.07 -2.37
CA ALA A 311 12.18 4.53 -1.71
C ALA A 311 13.42 4.63 -2.61
N TYR A 312 13.30 4.24 -3.87
CA TYR A 312 14.37 4.34 -4.86
C TYR A 312 14.83 5.79 -5.09
N VAL A 313 13.87 6.69 -5.30
CA VAL A 313 14.17 8.11 -5.56
C VAL A 313 14.80 8.79 -4.33
N LEU A 314 14.21 8.58 -3.13
CA LEU A 314 14.73 9.19 -1.91
C LEU A 314 16.18 8.75 -1.63
N ALA A 315 16.48 7.47 -1.73
CA ALA A 315 17.83 6.96 -1.53
C ALA A 315 18.80 7.47 -2.60
N GLY A 316 18.37 7.49 -3.87
CA GLY A 316 19.17 7.99 -4.98
C GLY A 316 19.52 9.46 -4.84
N GLU A 317 18.57 10.30 -4.45
CA GLU A 317 18.81 11.74 -4.23
C GLU A 317 19.71 12.00 -3.01
N LEU A 318 19.56 11.22 -1.93
CA LEU A 318 20.46 11.30 -0.77
C LEU A 318 21.91 10.93 -1.15
N ALA A 319 22.10 9.89 -1.94
CA ALA A 319 23.42 9.49 -2.43
C ALA A 319 24.02 10.55 -3.38
N ALA A 320 23.22 11.06 -4.32
CA ALA A 320 23.65 12.05 -5.31
C ALA A 320 23.95 13.45 -4.70
N ALA A 321 23.35 13.78 -3.56
CA ALA A 321 23.55 15.04 -2.88
C ALA A 321 24.81 15.08 -2.00
N GLY A 322 25.56 13.97 -1.87
CA GLY A 322 26.83 13.94 -1.15
C GLY A 322 26.74 14.35 0.33
N GLY A 323 25.59 14.08 0.99
CA GLY A 323 25.35 14.44 2.40
C GLY A 323 24.52 15.71 2.62
N ASP A 324 24.20 16.48 1.59
CA ASP A 324 23.25 17.61 1.70
C ASP A 324 21.80 17.07 1.68
N HIS A 325 21.32 16.71 2.86
CA HIS A 325 19.95 16.19 3.02
C HIS A 325 18.88 17.20 2.59
N ALA A 326 19.13 18.52 2.78
CA ALA A 326 18.15 19.53 2.41
C ALA A 326 17.97 19.62 0.89
N LEU A 327 19.07 19.50 0.14
CA LEU A 327 19.04 19.40 -1.32
C LEU A 327 18.35 18.10 -1.77
N ALA A 328 18.74 16.98 -1.19
CA ALA A 328 18.19 15.67 -1.50
C ALA A 328 16.65 15.61 -1.32
N LEU A 329 16.15 16.09 -0.18
CA LEU A 329 14.73 16.08 0.14
C LEU A 329 13.90 17.00 -0.77
N ARG A 330 14.45 18.16 -1.17
CA ARG A 330 13.80 19.02 -2.18
C ARG A 330 13.72 18.34 -3.55
N ARG A 331 14.79 17.66 -3.99
CA ARG A 331 14.81 16.92 -5.25
C ARG A 331 13.86 15.73 -5.22
N TYR A 332 13.85 14.99 -4.13
CA TYR A 332 12.88 13.91 -3.90
C TYR A 332 11.43 14.38 -4.08
N ASP A 333 11.05 15.49 -3.44
CA ASP A 333 9.72 16.08 -3.59
C ASP A 333 9.44 16.45 -5.06
N THR A 334 10.39 17.14 -5.71
CA THR A 334 10.26 17.57 -7.11
C THR A 334 10.05 16.38 -8.07
N VAL A 335 10.82 15.32 -7.90
CA VAL A 335 10.75 14.12 -8.76
C VAL A 335 9.46 13.35 -8.53
N MET A 336 9.07 13.18 -7.27
CA MET A 336 7.91 12.36 -6.92
C MET A 336 6.55 13.07 -7.08
N ARG A 337 6.51 14.41 -7.00
CA ARG A 337 5.26 15.19 -6.97
C ARG A 337 4.34 14.92 -8.17
N PRO A 338 4.81 14.90 -9.42
CA PRO A 338 3.96 14.60 -10.57
C PRO A 338 3.35 13.19 -10.48
N TYR A 339 4.15 12.19 -10.09
CA TYR A 339 3.70 10.81 -9.97
C TYR A 339 2.66 10.64 -8.87
N VAL A 340 2.90 11.22 -7.70
CA VAL A 340 1.95 11.20 -6.58
C VAL A 340 0.65 11.89 -6.97
N SER A 341 0.71 13.07 -7.59
CA SER A 341 -0.48 13.81 -8.01
C SER A 341 -1.33 13.03 -9.01
N GLN A 342 -0.69 12.29 -9.93
CA GLN A 342 -1.38 11.41 -10.85
C GLN A 342 -1.99 10.19 -10.14
N ALA A 343 -1.24 9.56 -9.24
CA ALA A 343 -1.67 8.39 -8.50
C ALA A 343 -2.83 8.67 -7.54
N GLN A 344 -2.94 9.89 -7.04
CA GLN A 344 -4.04 10.34 -6.17
C GLN A 344 -5.33 10.67 -6.92
N GLN A 345 -5.32 10.66 -8.26
CA GLN A 345 -6.55 10.80 -9.04
C GLN A 345 -7.43 9.56 -8.87
N LEU A 346 -8.60 9.74 -8.28
CA LEU A 346 -9.55 8.63 -8.10
C LEU A 346 -10.06 8.12 -9.45
N PRO A 347 -10.31 6.80 -9.57
CA PRO A 347 -10.95 6.25 -10.76
C PRO A 347 -12.36 6.86 -10.97
N PRO A 348 -12.90 6.79 -12.19
CA PRO A 348 -14.21 7.36 -12.50
C PRO A 348 -15.30 6.93 -11.51
N GLY A 349 -16.00 7.90 -10.92
CA GLY A 349 -17.00 7.68 -9.89
C GLY A 349 -16.44 7.48 -8.47
N GLY A 350 -15.15 7.38 -8.27
CA GLY A 350 -14.51 7.23 -6.95
C GLY A 350 -15.14 6.13 -6.09
N ALA A 351 -15.40 6.43 -4.82
CA ALA A 351 -16.06 5.50 -3.89
C ALA A 351 -17.46 5.08 -4.35
N ALA A 352 -18.22 5.97 -5.02
CA ALA A 352 -19.55 5.64 -5.54
C ALA A 352 -19.49 4.70 -6.76
N GLY A 353 -18.45 4.79 -7.57
CA GLY A 353 -18.20 3.85 -8.68
C GLY A 353 -17.82 2.45 -8.17
N PHE A 354 -17.01 2.38 -7.11
CA PHE A 354 -16.64 1.13 -6.46
C PHE A 354 -17.81 0.49 -5.70
N ALA A 355 -18.55 1.27 -4.92
CA ALA A 355 -19.65 0.84 -4.06
C ALA A 355 -20.95 1.62 -4.37
N PRO A 356 -21.66 1.32 -5.49
CA PRO A 356 -22.89 2.01 -5.84
C PRO A 356 -23.99 1.76 -4.81
N SER A 357 -24.75 2.81 -4.45
CA SER A 357 -25.80 2.73 -3.42
C SER A 357 -27.14 2.20 -3.94
N SER A 358 -27.38 2.21 -5.25
CA SER A 358 -28.67 1.80 -5.84
C SER A 358 -28.53 0.59 -6.77
N ARG A 359 -29.62 -0.19 -6.91
CA ARG A 359 -29.68 -1.31 -7.86
C ARG A 359 -29.43 -0.86 -9.31
N LEU A 360 -29.91 0.33 -9.68
CA LEU A 360 -29.66 0.89 -11.01
C LEU A 360 -28.18 1.22 -11.19
N GLY A 361 -27.55 1.86 -10.20
CA GLY A 361 -26.12 2.17 -10.21
C GLY A 361 -25.26 0.91 -10.36
N ILE A 362 -25.58 -0.17 -9.65
CA ILE A 362 -24.90 -1.47 -9.78
C ILE A 362 -25.00 -1.99 -11.22
N ARG A 363 -26.22 -2.00 -11.80
CA ARG A 363 -26.44 -2.49 -13.18
C ARG A 363 -25.69 -1.64 -14.22
N LEU A 364 -25.69 -0.33 -14.06
CA LEU A 364 -24.97 0.58 -14.98
C LEU A 364 -23.46 0.36 -14.89
N ARG A 365 -22.91 0.20 -13.70
CA ARG A 365 -21.50 -0.12 -13.50
C ARG A 365 -21.13 -1.48 -14.12
N ASP A 366 -21.95 -2.51 -13.91
CA ASP A 366 -21.70 -3.85 -14.50
C ASP A 366 -21.74 -3.80 -16.03
N LEU A 367 -22.67 -3.03 -16.59
CA LEU A 367 -22.76 -2.80 -18.05
C LEU A 367 -21.51 -2.05 -18.56
N SER A 368 -21.09 -1.00 -17.86
CA SER A 368 -19.86 -0.27 -18.18
C SER A 368 -18.65 -1.20 -18.18
N MET A 369 -18.53 -2.05 -17.17
CA MET A 369 -17.41 -3.00 -17.08
C MET A 369 -17.42 -4.05 -18.21
N ARG A 370 -18.59 -4.54 -18.63
CA ARG A 370 -18.72 -5.41 -19.81
C ARG A 370 -18.24 -4.74 -21.11
N SER A 371 -18.35 -3.43 -21.19
CA SER A 371 -17.95 -2.66 -22.38
C SER A 371 -16.45 -2.32 -22.39
N MET A 372 -15.76 -2.37 -21.26
CA MET A 372 -14.35 -1.97 -21.16
C MET A 372 -13.42 -2.76 -22.08
N THR A 373 -13.70 -4.03 -22.33
CA THR A 373 -12.91 -4.88 -23.23
C THR A 373 -13.32 -4.78 -24.70
N ARG A 374 -14.40 -4.05 -25.03
CA ARG A 374 -14.94 -3.93 -26.38
C ARG A 374 -14.43 -2.67 -27.08
N TRP A 375 -14.08 -2.80 -28.38
CA TRP A 375 -13.77 -1.65 -29.23
C TRP A 375 -15.01 -0.77 -29.44
N PRO A 376 -14.94 0.57 -29.41
CA PRO A 376 -13.74 1.42 -29.25
C PRO A 376 -13.41 1.76 -27.79
N VAL A 377 -14.26 1.39 -26.82
CA VAL A 377 -14.16 1.75 -25.38
C VAL A 377 -12.86 1.23 -24.77
N ARG A 378 -12.39 0.04 -25.21
CA ARG A 378 -11.13 -0.55 -24.75
C ARG A 378 -9.95 0.41 -24.86
N ASN A 379 -9.81 1.14 -25.95
CA ASN A 379 -8.68 2.04 -26.17
C ASN A 379 -8.67 3.23 -25.20
N LEU A 380 -9.86 3.71 -24.80
CA LEU A 380 -9.98 4.78 -23.82
C LEU A 380 -9.50 4.33 -22.44
N PHE A 381 -9.91 3.12 -22.01
CA PHE A 381 -9.47 2.58 -20.72
C PHE A 381 -8.01 2.14 -20.73
N ALA A 382 -7.51 1.57 -21.83
CA ALA A 382 -6.09 1.24 -21.99
C ALA A 382 -5.20 2.48 -21.80
N ALA A 383 -5.56 3.61 -22.39
CA ALA A 383 -4.84 4.87 -22.22
C ALA A 383 -4.88 5.39 -20.78
N GLN A 384 -5.96 5.13 -20.05
CA GLN A 384 -6.08 5.51 -18.63
C GLN A 384 -5.18 4.63 -17.73
N PHE A 385 -5.17 3.33 -17.95
CA PHE A 385 -4.32 2.40 -17.19
C PHE A 385 -2.82 2.61 -17.50
N ALA A 386 -2.46 2.85 -18.77
CA ALA A 386 -1.08 3.12 -19.15
C ALA A 386 -0.52 4.38 -18.47
N LYS A 387 -1.32 5.44 -18.34
CA LYS A 387 -0.89 6.69 -17.65
C LYS A 387 -0.54 6.46 -16.18
N ALA A 388 -1.19 5.53 -15.50
CA ALA A 388 -0.95 5.24 -14.09
C ALA A 388 0.42 4.59 -13.81
N GLY A 389 1.06 4.01 -14.83
CA GLY A 389 2.39 3.36 -14.73
C GLY A 389 3.55 4.14 -15.34
N ASP A 390 3.28 5.22 -16.07
CA ASP A 390 4.26 5.89 -16.92
C ASP A 390 5.06 6.98 -16.15
N VAL A 391 6.03 6.52 -15.36
CA VAL A 391 7.02 7.38 -14.70
C VAL A 391 8.40 7.00 -15.16
N ALA A 392 9.11 7.95 -15.74
CA ALA A 392 10.54 7.79 -16.03
C ALA A 392 11.32 7.78 -14.71
N LEU A 393 11.84 6.61 -14.33
CA LEU A 393 12.71 6.49 -13.17
C LEU A 393 14.05 7.17 -13.47
N PRO A 394 14.55 8.06 -12.58
CA PRO A 394 15.91 8.58 -12.72
C PRO A 394 16.94 7.44 -12.69
N GLU A 395 18.05 7.64 -13.40
CA GLU A 395 19.20 6.74 -13.32
C GLU A 395 20.17 7.29 -12.30
N TYR A 396 20.29 6.59 -11.16
CA TYR A 396 21.32 6.86 -10.17
C TYR A 396 22.50 5.92 -10.43
N GLY A 397 23.67 6.50 -10.73
CA GLY A 397 24.91 5.71 -10.90
C GLY A 397 25.28 4.93 -9.64
N PRO A 398 26.19 3.93 -9.74
CA PRO A 398 26.74 3.31 -8.55
C PRO A 398 27.37 4.43 -7.68
N ALA A 399 27.11 4.38 -6.36
CA ALA A 399 27.75 5.31 -5.43
C ALA A 399 29.26 5.25 -5.69
N SER A 400 29.90 6.38 -6.00
CA SER A 400 31.33 6.46 -6.12
C SER A 400 31.89 6.00 -4.77
N ALA A 401 32.48 4.79 -4.73
CA ALA A 401 33.26 4.34 -3.61
C ALA A 401 34.24 5.48 -3.31
N GLY A 402 34.13 6.04 -2.11
CA GLY A 402 34.94 7.18 -1.70
C GLY A 402 36.39 6.93 -2.10
N ALA A 403 36.95 7.83 -2.89
CA ALA A 403 38.35 7.82 -3.23
C ALA A 403 39.14 7.76 -1.91
N GLU A 404 39.74 6.64 -1.62
CA GLU A 404 40.82 6.55 -0.66
C GLU A 404 41.92 7.51 -1.15
N GLN A 405 42.13 8.57 -0.40
CA GLN A 405 43.36 9.34 -0.37
C GLN A 405 43.81 9.46 1.08
#